data_b55e623961f1d447fabcf261084d7e60
#
_entry.id   b55e623961f1d447fabcf261084d7e60
#
_cell.length_a   1.000
_cell.length_b   1.000
_cell.length_c   1.000
_cell.angle_alpha   90.00
_cell.angle_beta   90.00
_cell.angle_gamma   90.00
#
_symmetry.space_group_name_H-M   'P 1'
#
loop_
_entity.id
_entity.type
_entity.pdbx_description
1 polymer ?
#
loop_
_entity_poly.entity_id
_entity_poly.type
_entity_poly.pdbx_seq_one_letter_code
_entity_poly.pdbx_strand_id
1 'polypeptide(L)'
;KANLFVGAPMVLVPPRFDDIELLSHVKDLLSPAGFGSYSVTTAEQHDEMIAFTSQLAHVASNAYIKSPTAKKHKGFSAGSYKDMTRVAWLAPHMWAELFMENKEFLLKEIDCYIEHLSEYKTAMEHDDEETLIRLLDEGKKRKEEVDG
;
A
#
# COMPACT_ATOMS: atom_id res chain seq x y z
N LYS A 1 -17.96 12.93 -6.20
CA LYS A 1 -17.56 13.58 -7.46
C LYS A 1 -18.02 12.70 -8.62
N ALA A 2 -18.55 13.27 -9.70
CA ALA A 2 -19.09 12.51 -10.83
C ALA A 2 -18.02 11.69 -11.60
N ASN A 3 -16.73 11.97 -11.37
CA ASN A 3 -15.61 11.33 -12.05
C ASN A 3 -14.70 10.54 -11.07
N LEU A 4 -15.26 10.00 -9.99
CA LEU A 4 -14.47 9.34 -8.94
C LEU A 4 -13.68 8.13 -9.48
N PHE A 5 -14.26 7.38 -10.39
CA PHE A 5 -13.70 6.13 -10.92
C PHE A 5 -12.97 6.28 -12.26
N VAL A 6 -13.00 7.47 -12.86
CA VAL A 6 -12.37 7.70 -14.18
C VAL A 6 -10.87 7.42 -14.09
N GLY A 7 -10.39 6.47 -14.90
CA GLY A 7 -8.99 6.04 -14.94
C GLY A 7 -8.55 5.12 -13.80
N ALA A 8 -9.39 4.86 -12.80
CA ALA A 8 -9.05 3.95 -11.71
C ALA A 8 -9.02 2.48 -12.18
N PRO A 9 -8.19 1.61 -11.61
CA PRO A 9 -8.27 0.18 -11.84
C PRO A 9 -9.50 -0.41 -11.16
N MET A 10 -10.15 -1.36 -11.83
CA MET A 10 -11.20 -2.22 -11.28
C MET A 10 -10.67 -3.63 -11.14
N VAL A 11 -10.73 -4.17 -9.93
CA VAL A 11 -10.36 -5.56 -9.65
C VAL A 11 -11.64 -6.39 -9.56
N LEU A 12 -11.70 -7.47 -10.35
CA LEU A 12 -12.81 -8.42 -10.40
C LEU A 12 -12.39 -9.74 -9.75
N VAL A 13 -13.18 -10.20 -8.80
CA VAL A 13 -13.00 -11.49 -8.11
C VAL A 13 -14.21 -12.37 -8.45
N PRO A 14 -14.23 -13.03 -9.62
CA PRO A 14 -15.36 -13.84 -10.02
C PRO A 14 -15.38 -15.19 -9.29
N PRO A 15 -16.55 -15.81 -9.10
CA PRO A 15 -16.66 -17.16 -8.52
C PRO A 15 -16.03 -18.22 -9.44
N ARG A 16 -15.92 -17.93 -10.74
CA ARG A 16 -15.31 -18.80 -11.76
C ARG A 16 -14.57 -17.95 -12.79
N PHE A 17 -13.34 -18.35 -13.13
CA PHE A 17 -12.48 -17.63 -14.10
C PHE A 17 -12.82 -17.91 -15.56
N ASP A 18 -13.50 -19.02 -15.84
CA ASP A 18 -13.91 -19.46 -17.17
C ASP A 18 -15.27 -18.89 -17.63
N ASP A 19 -15.93 -18.09 -16.78
CA ASP A 19 -17.21 -17.44 -17.12
C ASP A 19 -16.97 -16.12 -17.86
N ILE A 20 -16.64 -16.25 -19.15
CA ILE A 20 -16.34 -15.10 -20.02
C ILE A 20 -17.58 -14.20 -20.21
N GLU A 21 -18.77 -14.78 -20.24
CA GLU A 21 -20.03 -14.03 -20.42
C GLU A 21 -20.26 -13.12 -19.19
N LEU A 22 -20.08 -13.64 -17.98
CA LEU A 22 -20.18 -12.85 -16.76
C LEU A 22 -19.17 -11.71 -16.74
N LEU A 23 -17.90 -11.99 -17.07
CA LEU A 23 -16.84 -10.98 -17.07
C LEU A 23 -17.11 -9.88 -18.11
N SER A 24 -17.59 -10.25 -19.30
CA SER A 24 -17.98 -9.29 -20.34
C SER A 24 -19.15 -8.43 -19.87
N HIS A 25 -20.19 -9.06 -19.33
CA HIS A 25 -21.37 -8.36 -18.83
C HIS A 25 -21.02 -7.35 -17.71
N VAL A 26 -20.17 -7.73 -16.79
CA VAL A 26 -19.70 -6.83 -15.70
C VAL A 26 -18.94 -5.63 -16.26
N LYS A 27 -18.05 -5.85 -17.24
CA LYS A 27 -17.32 -4.76 -17.92
C LYS A 27 -18.27 -3.80 -18.65
N ASP A 28 -19.26 -4.33 -19.39
CA ASP A 28 -20.24 -3.52 -20.09
C ASP A 28 -21.09 -2.70 -19.13
N LEU A 29 -21.54 -3.31 -18.02
CA LEU A 29 -22.32 -2.65 -16.98
C LEU A 29 -21.53 -1.50 -16.32
N LEU A 30 -20.25 -1.70 -16.06
CA LEU A 30 -19.38 -0.72 -15.40
C LEU A 30 -18.72 0.29 -16.34
N SER A 31 -18.83 0.08 -17.64
CA SER A 31 -18.24 0.95 -18.68
C SER A 31 -18.56 2.44 -18.49
N PRO A 32 -19.81 2.86 -18.12
CA PRO A 32 -20.11 4.28 -17.91
C PRO A 32 -19.37 4.92 -16.75
N ALA A 33 -18.81 4.13 -15.82
CA ALA A 33 -18.02 4.65 -14.70
C ALA A 33 -16.61 5.11 -15.12
N GLY A 34 -16.12 4.68 -16.29
CA GLY A 34 -14.86 5.15 -16.88
C GLY A 34 -13.61 4.55 -16.24
N PHE A 35 -13.67 3.32 -15.73
CA PHE A 35 -12.47 2.62 -15.23
C PHE A 35 -11.39 2.49 -16.30
N GLY A 36 -10.13 2.74 -15.93
CA GLY A 36 -9.00 2.71 -16.86
C GLY A 36 -8.50 1.31 -17.18
N SER A 37 -8.67 0.35 -16.27
CA SER A 37 -8.28 -1.05 -16.44
C SER A 37 -9.17 -1.99 -15.66
N TYR A 38 -9.17 -3.27 -16.08
CA TYR A 38 -9.86 -4.36 -15.39
C TYR A 38 -8.86 -5.49 -15.16
N SER A 39 -8.68 -5.89 -13.90
CA SER A 39 -7.88 -7.04 -13.51
C SER A 39 -8.77 -8.13 -12.93
N VAL A 40 -8.52 -9.38 -13.29
CA VAL A 40 -9.26 -10.54 -12.77
C VAL A 40 -8.32 -11.33 -11.87
N THR A 41 -8.74 -11.61 -10.65
CA THR A 41 -7.91 -12.30 -9.64
C THR A 41 -8.75 -13.15 -8.70
N THR A 42 -8.10 -13.95 -7.84
CA THR A 42 -8.76 -14.66 -6.74
C THR A 42 -8.97 -13.74 -5.53
N ALA A 43 -9.87 -14.12 -4.61
CA ALA A 43 -10.04 -13.39 -3.36
C ALA A 43 -8.75 -13.37 -2.54
N GLU A 44 -8.06 -14.51 -2.46
CA GLU A 44 -6.78 -14.63 -1.74
C GLU A 44 -5.70 -13.70 -2.31
N GLN A 45 -5.51 -13.69 -3.63
CA GLN A 45 -4.54 -12.78 -4.27
C GLN A 45 -4.94 -11.30 -4.13
N HIS A 46 -6.24 -11.00 -4.18
CA HIS A 46 -6.73 -9.65 -3.92
C HIS A 46 -6.33 -9.21 -2.51
N ASP A 47 -6.61 -10.03 -1.51
CA ASP A 47 -6.39 -9.69 -0.11
C ASP A 47 -4.91 -9.55 0.22
N GLU A 48 -4.04 -10.41 -0.35
CA GLU A 48 -2.59 -10.29 -0.29
C GLU A 48 -2.11 -8.96 -0.89
N MET A 49 -2.55 -8.62 -2.09
CA MET A 49 -2.17 -7.37 -2.75
C MET A 49 -2.67 -6.13 -2.00
N ILE A 50 -3.88 -6.15 -1.46
CA ILE A 50 -4.45 -5.04 -0.69
C ILE A 50 -3.74 -4.87 0.65
N ALA A 51 -3.27 -5.95 1.28
CA ALA A 51 -2.46 -5.87 2.49
C ALA A 51 -1.21 -5.00 2.26
N PHE A 52 -0.50 -5.23 1.16
CA PHE A 52 0.70 -4.46 0.79
C PHE A 52 0.37 -3.06 0.26
N THR A 53 -0.45 -2.99 -0.80
CA THR A 53 -0.62 -1.75 -1.58
C THR A 53 -1.46 -0.69 -0.88
N SER A 54 -2.30 -1.08 0.07
CA SER A 54 -3.24 -0.20 0.76
C SER A 54 -3.08 -0.25 2.29
N GLN A 55 -3.27 -1.41 2.90
CA GLN A 55 -3.40 -1.50 4.35
C GLN A 55 -2.09 -1.21 5.07
N LEU A 56 -0.97 -1.78 4.64
CA LEU A 56 0.35 -1.47 5.19
C LEU A 56 0.70 0.01 5.08
N ALA A 57 0.38 0.65 3.95
CA ALA A 57 0.61 2.08 3.75
C ALA A 57 -0.12 2.94 4.81
N HIS A 58 -1.35 2.56 5.17
CA HIS A 58 -2.11 3.25 6.22
C HIS A 58 -1.53 2.99 7.62
N VAL A 59 -1.12 1.76 7.93
CA VAL A 59 -0.45 1.42 9.19
C VAL A 59 0.85 2.21 9.33
N ALA A 60 1.72 2.18 8.31
CA ALA A 60 3.00 2.86 8.30
C ALA A 60 2.85 4.38 8.44
N SER A 61 1.95 4.98 7.68
CA SER A 61 1.65 6.41 7.74
C SER A 61 1.12 6.83 9.12
N ASN A 62 0.21 6.05 9.69
CA ASN A 62 -0.35 6.33 11.02
C ASN A 62 0.69 6.10 12.13
N ALA A 63 1.57 5.12 12.00
CA ALA A 63 2.69 4.91 12.93
C ALA A 63 3.71 6.06 12.84
N TYR A 64 4.08 6.47 11.63
CA TYR A 64 5.03 7.55 11.37
C TYR A 64 4.63 8.86 12.04
N ILE A 65 3.36 9.28 11.91
CA ILE A 65 2.88 10.56 12.46
C ILE A 65 2.80 10.58 14.00
N LYS A 66 2.88 9.41 14.67
CA LYS A 66 2.88 9.31 16.14
C LYS A 66 4.20 9.76 16.78
N SER A 67 5.24 10.01 15.99
CA SER A 67 6.50 10.57 16.52
C SER A 67 6.24 11.86 17.28
N PRO A 68 6.80 12.05 18.48
CA PRO A 68 6.74 13.31 19.24
C PRO A 68 7.27 14.51 18.42
N THR A 69 8.22 14.25 17.52
CA THR A 69 8.82 15.24 16.62
C THR A 69 7.80 15.82 15.62
N ALA A 70 6.76 15.04 15.29
CA ALA A 70 5.70 15.50 14.38
C ALA A 70 5.01 16.79 14.86
N LYS A 71 4.95 17.03 16.17
CA LYS A 71 4.38 18.28 16.73
C LYS A 71 5.17 19.53 16.37
N LYS A 72 6.41 19.39 15.96
CA LYS A 72 7.35 20.49 15.67
C LYS A 72 7.67 20.61 14.16
N HIS A 73 6.96 19.89 13.29
CA HIS A 73 7.32 19.78 11.86
C HIS A 73 7.13 21.06 11.05
N LYS A 74 6.31 22.02 11.53
CA LYS A 74 5.98 23.26 10.79
C LYS A 74 7.24 24.06 10.48
N GLY A 75 7.42 24.41 9.21
CA GLY A 75 8.62 25.09 8.72
C GLY A 75 9.76 24.16 8.28
N PHE A 76 9.70 22.85 8.59
CA PHE A 76 10.71 21.85 8.22
C PHE A 76 10.18 20.79 7.26
N SER A 77 8.86 20.72 7.05
CA SER A 77 8.23 19.67 6.24
C SER A 77 8.07 20.12 4.78
N ALA A 78 8.37 19.20 3.86
CA ALA A 78 8.23 19.35 2.41
C ALA A 78 7.45 18.17 1.80
N GLY A 79 7.72 17.83 0.53
CA GLY A 79 7.02 16.77 -0.22
C GLY A 79 7.00 15.42 0.51
N SER A 80 8.18 14.91 0.88
CA SER A 80 8.33 13.60 1.53
C SER A 80 7.45 13.43 2.78
N TYR A 81 7.37 14.46 3.63
CA TYR A 81 6.48 14.43 4.78
C TYR A 81 5.01 14.35 4.38
N LYS A 82 4.59 15.15 3.38
CA LYS A 82 3.21 15.17 2.89
C LYS A 82 2.81 13.83 2.30
N ASP A 83 3.71 13.24 1.51
CA ASP A 83 3.48 11.94 0.88
C ASP A 83 3.35 10.83 1.92
N MET A 84 4.27 10.78 2.89
CA MET A 84 4.25 9.80 3.97
C MET A 84 3.06 9.93 4.91
N THR A 85 2.50 11.13 5.10
CA THR A 85 1.43 11.36 6.07
C THR A 85 0.05 11.52 5.44
N ARG A 86 -0.06 11.54 4.12
CA ARG A 86 -1.32 11.78 3.40
C ARG A 86 -2.44 10.84 3.82
N VAL A 87 -2.14 9.57 4.00
CA VAL A 87 -3.12 8.54 4.36
C VAL A 87 -3.25 8.32 5.88
N ALA A 88 -2.56 9.10 6.72
CA ALA A 88 -2.76 9.08 8.17
C ALA A 88 -4.12 9.67 8.60
N TRP A 89 -4.75 10.48 7.73
CA TRP A 89 -6.14 10.91 7.89
C TRP A 89 -7.08 9.75 7.54
N LEU A 90 -7.49 9.00 8.54
CA LEU A 90 -8.30 7.80 8.34
C LEU A 90 -9.47 7.74 9.32
N ALA A 91 -10.52 6.98 8.97
CA ALA A 91 -11.65 6.67 9.84
C ALA A 91 -11.30 5.46 10.72
N PRO A 92 -11.02 5.63 12.04
CA PRO A 92 -10.42 4.56 12.85
C PRO A 92 -11.25 3.27 12.91
N HIS A 93 -12.56 3.38 13.05
CA HIS A 93 -13.45 2.21 13.16
C HIS A 93 -13.46 1.39 11.85
N MET A 94 -13.63 2.06 10.71
CA MET A 94 -13.63 1.41 9.40
C MET A 94 -12.30 0.69 9.13
N TRP A 95 -11.17 1.36 9.38
CA TRP A 95 -9.86 0.76 9.12
C TRP A 95 -9.52 -0.37 10.09
N ALA A 96 -9.96 -0.28 11.35
CA ALA A 96 -9.79 -1.37 12.30
C ALA A 96 -10.53 -2.63 11.85
N GLU A 97 -11.76 -2.50 11.34
CA GLU A 97 -12.55 -3.59 10.77
C GLU A 97 -11.82 -4.22 9.57
N LEU A 98 -11.43 -3.41 8.57
CA LEU A 98 -10.70 -3.88 7.39
C LEU A 98 -9.37 -4.58 7.73
N PHE A 99 -8.63 -4.08 8.72
CA PHE A 99 -7.37 -4.72 9.16
C PHE A 99 -7.62 -6.07 9.83
N MET A 100 -8.71 -6.18 10.59
CA MET A 100 -9.07 -7.44 11.25
C MET A 100 -9.58 -8.49 10.26
N GLU A 101 -10.31 -8.09 9.23
CA GLU A 101 -10.79 -8.97 8.17
C GLU A 101 -9.64 -9.55 7.34
N ASN A 102 -8.58 -8.78 7.10
CA ASN A 102 -7.40 -9.19 6.33
C ASN A 102 -6.15 -9.41 7.20
N LYS A 103 -6.36 -9.80 8.46
CA LYS A 103 -5.32 -9.84 9.49
C LYS A 103 -4.11 -10.70 9.11
N GLU A 104 -4.31 -11.85 8.49
CA GLU A 104 -3.22 -12.80 8.22
C GLU A 104 -2.22 -12.25 7.20
N PHE A 105 -2.68 -11.66 6.11
CA PHE A 105 -1.81 -11.03 5.12
C PHE A 105 -1.19 -9.75 5.65
N LEU A 106 -1.97 -8.91 6.32
CA LEU A 106 -1.47 -7.66 6.86
C LEU A 106 -0.38 -7.86 7.93
N LEU A 107 -0.49 -8.87 8.79
CA LEU A 107 0.55 -9.18 9.76
C LEU A 107 1.88 -9.58 9.10
N LYS A 108 1.84 -10.38 8.02
CA LYS A 108 3.05 -10.74 7.25
C LYS A 108 3.74 -9.49 6.69
N GLU A 109 2.97 -8.57 6.13
CA GLU A 109 3.50 -7.32 5.59
C GLU A 109 4.07 -6.39 6.67
N ILE A 110 3.42 -6.31 7.82
CA ILE A 110 3.93 -5.54 8.98
C ILE A 110 5.23 -6.14 9.49
N ASP A 111 5.32 -7.46 9.64
CA ASP A 111 6.52 -8.12 10.13
C ASP A 111 7.70 -7.89 9.16
N CYS A 112 7.47 -8.05 7.86
CA CYS A 112 8.46 -7.77 6.82
C CYS A 112 8.93 -6.30 6.87
N TYR A 113 8.00 -5.36 7.03
CA TYR A 113 8.32 -3.94 7.13
C TYR A 113 9.14 -3.60 8.38
N ILE A 114 8.82 -4.21 9.53
CA ILE A 114 9.58 -4.05 10.78
C ILE A 114 10.99 -4.64 10.62
N GLU A 115 11.12 -5.79 10.00
CA GLU A 115 12.42 -6.43 9.73
C GLU A 115 13.32 -5.50 8.92
N HIS A 116 12.85 -5.00 7.79
CA HIS A 116 13.63 -4.07 6.96
C HIS A 116 13.96 -2.74 7.68
N LEU A 117 13.04 -2.18 8.45
CA LEU A 117 13.35 -1.00 9.28
C LEU A 117 14.43 -1.30 10.31
N SER A 118 14.43 -2.51 10.88
CA SER A 118 15.42 -2.93 11.87
C SER A 118 16.81 -3.07 11.25
N GLU A 119 16.93 -3.48 9.98
CA GLU A 119 18.21 -3.53 9.26
C GLU A 119 18.86 -2.15 9.17
N TYR A 120 18.10 -1.12 8.75
CA TYR A 120 18.59 0.26 8.73
C TYR A 120 19.02 0.75 10.12
N LYS A 121 18.19 0.47 11.12
CA LYS A 121 18.50 0.83 12.50
C LYS A 121 19.81 0.19 12.97
N THR A 122 19.96 -1.11 12.73
CA THR A 122 21.15 -1.87 13.12
C THR A 122 22.41 -1.36 12.44
N ALA A 123 22.35 -1.10 11.13
CA ALA A 123 23.49 -0.53 10.40
C ALA A 123 23.93 0.83 10.98
N MET A 124 22.97 1.70 11.31
CA MET A 124 23.27 2.99 11.92
C MET A 124 23.80 2.87 13.36
N GLU A 125 23.31 1.93 14.16
CA GLU A 125 23.79 1.70 15.53
C GLU A 125 25.24 1.20 15.58
N HIS A 126 25.72 0.57 14.49
CA HIS A 126 27.09 0.06 14.37
C HIS A 126 28.01 0.94 13.51
N ASP A 127 27.54 2.12 13.11
CA ASP A 127 28.25 3.01 12.18
C ASP A 127 28.67 2.30 10.87
N ASP A 128 27.87 1.31 10.42
CA ASP A 128 28.12 0.49 9.22
C ASP A 128 27.53 1.17 7.98
N GLU A 129 28.29 2.13 7.43
CA GLU A 129 27.93 2.88 6.25
C GLU A 129 27.85 1.99 4.99
N GLU A 130 28.68 0.94 4.89
CA GLU A 130 28.69 0.03 3.75
C GLU A 130 27.37 -0.76 3.67
N THR A 131 26.93 -1.34 4.78
CA THR A 131 25.64 -2.00 4.86
C THR A 131 24.49 -1.03 4.59
N LEU A 132 24.54 0.19 5.10
CA LEU A 132 23.50 1.20 4.84
C LEU A 132 23.39 1.54 3.35
N ILE A 133 24.51 1.72 2.65
CA ILE A 133 24.54 1.97 1.21
C ILE A 133 23.93 0.78 0.46
N ARG A 134 24.28 -0.46 0.83
CA ARG A 134 23.73 -1.68 0.21
C ARG A 134 22.21 -1.76 0.37
N LEU A 135 21.68 -1.50 1.55
CA LEU A 135 20.23 -1.52 1.82
C LEU A 135 19.48 -0.46 0.99
N LEU A 136 20.05 0.74 0.86
CA LEU A 136 19.47 1.81 0.04
C LEU A 136 19.50 1.48 -1.46
N ASP A 137 20.59 0.89 -1.95
CA ASP A 137 20.72 0.47 -3.35
C ASP A 137 19.77 -0.69 -3.68
N GLU A 138 19.59 -1.63 -2.75
CA GLU A 138 18.62 -2.72 -2.90
C GLU A 138 17.19 -2.18 -3.04
N GLY A 139 16.78 -1.28 -2.14
CA GLY A 139 15.45 -0.66 -2.22
C GLY A 139 15.24 0.11 -3.52
N LYS A 140 16.27 0.86 -3.98
CA LYS A 140 16.24 1.55 -5.27
C LYS A 140 16.06 0.58 -6.44
N LYS A 141 16.85 -0.50 -6.51
CA LYS A 141 16.76 -1.52 -7.56
C LYS A 141 15.38 -2.18 -7.57
N ARG A 142 14.85 -2.50 -6.38
CA ARG A 142 13.51 -3.06 -6.26
C ARG A 142 12.44 -2.12 -6.82
N LYS A 143 12.56 -0.80 -6.54
CA LYS A 143 11.66 0.21 -7.11
C LYS A 143 11.75 0.26 -8.65
N GLU A 144 12.96 0.18 -9.20
CA GLU A 144 13.17 0.15 -10.65
C GLU A 144 12.58 -1.12 -11.29
N GLU A 145 12.64 -2.28 -10.62
CA GLU A 145 12.06 -3.54 -11.10
C GLU A 145 10.53 -3.53 -11.16
N VAL A 146 9.87 -2.87 -10.21
CA VAL A 146 8.39 -2.94 -10.09
C VAL A 146 7.65 -1.79 -10.78
N ASP A 147 8.30 -0.65 -10.97
CA ASP A 147 7.66 0.57 -11.52
C ASP A 147 8.50 1.23 -12.64
N GLY A 148 9.61 0.62 -13.06
CA GLY A 148 10.52 1.14 -14.09
C GLY A 148 10.05 0.90 -15.53
#